data_442a060113e73de67a0f02662f5c408d
#
_entry.id   442a060113e73de67a0f02662f5c408d
#
_cell.length_a   1.000
_cell.length_b   1.000
_cell.length_c   1.000
_cell.angle_alpha   90.00
_cell.angle_beta   90.00
_cell.angle_gamma   90.00
#
_symmetry.space_group_name_H-M   'P 1'
#
loop_
_entity.id
_entity.type
_entity.pdbx_description
1 polymer ?
#
loop_
_entity_poly.entity_id
_entity_poly.type
_entity_poly.pdbx_seq_one_letter_code
_entity_poly.pdbx_strand_id
1 'polypeptide(L)'
;YDDNEIKLQYKTFNNTSSGSYAGYTPIHGGYATIGLENHTSDIGLEYSFYNEYPTAAMELDDYDALFITTRPNIDFSDLTLPVFFMGDWNLIGLPVMVENSDYSFLFPDAINNTLYSFNGSYVNEDMLVPGSGFWLRFENGGSVNITGGNILDQAMNLNAGWNLVSGISQSVYLNDISDPDGLIIPGTLYGYGEIGYMESWILEPGKGYWLRSYDEGIIFISGGFSGRTDEPAGQISESSFMSVNGRKLFLNSQVSPSDEIQFTLPPKPPSGGFDIRFSGDTKLCKTDDCLIEVMNTTGTLTIIYDIQIDAGNHYNWVLTSENGKDYILDDAGEVTIPSSDRFTLERKTVVPAMFTLHQNFPNPFNPITTLRYDLPDQSYVTLSIFDMLGREITQLVNTTQEAGFKSVQWDATDSMGIPVSAGVYLYKIQAGEFVQTKKMVLLK
;
A
#
# COMPACT_ATOMS: atom_id res chain seq x y z
N TYR A 1 -11.00 -20.51 42.98
CA TYR A 1 -9.90 -21.01 42.14
C TYR A 1 -8.65 -20.92 42.98
N ASP A 2 -7.99 -22.05 43.16
CA ASP A 2 -6.70 -22.08 43.85
C ASP A 2 -5.68 -21.41 42.92
N ASP A 3 -4.99 -20.40 43.43
CA ASP A 3 -4.09 -19.51 42.66
C ASP A 3 -2.85 -20.23 42.05
N ASN A 4 -2.77 -21.56 42.19
CA ASN A 4 -1.64 -22.37 41.77
C ASN A 4 -1.93 -23.43 40.73
N GLU A 5 -3.10 -23.43 40.12
CA GLU A 5 -3.45 -24.40 39.05
C GLU A 5 -3.44 -23.77 37.65
N ILE A 6 -2.47 -24.16 36.85
CA ILE A 6 -2.49 -23.89 35.40
C ILE A 6 -3.10 -25.10 34.72
N LYS A 7 -4.23 -24.89 34.00
CA LYS A 7 -4.81 -25.92 33.15
C LYS A 7 -4.17 -25.86 31.77
N LEU A 8 -3.41 -26.88 31.41
CA LEU A 8 -2.87 -27.06 30.07
C LEU A 8 -3.83 -27.87 29.23
N GLN A 9 -4.16 -27.37 28.07
CA GLN A 9 -4.80 -28.14 27.02
C GLN A 9 -3.71 -28.61 26.07
N TYR A 10 -3.58 -29.92 25.88
CA TYR A 10 -2.62 -30.48 24.93
C TYR A 10 -3.35 -31.25 23.83
N LYS A 11 -2.81 -31.21 22.63
CA LYS A 11 -3.29 -31.96 21.50
C LYS A 11 -2.17 -32.90 21.06
N THR A 12 -2.42 -34.20 21.11
CA THR A 12 -1.50 -35.20 20.55
C THR A 12 -1.70 -35.26 19.06
N PHE A 13 -0.66 -34.96 18.29
CA PHE A 13 -0.60 -35.28 16.87
C PHE A 13 -0.11 -36.72 16.72
N ASN A 14 -0.82 -37.51 15.92
CA ASN A 14 -0.61 -38.89 15.57
C ASN A 14 0.81 -39.40 15.88
N ASN A 15 0.96 -39.96 17.03
CA ASN A 15 2.19 -40.63 17.35
C ASN A 15 2.08 -42.10 16.89
N THR A 16 2.89 -42.47 15.92
CA THR A 16 3.07 -43.85 15.51
C THR A 16 4.09 -44.60 16.35
N SER A 17 4.73 -43.91 17.32
CA SER A 17 5.63 -44.57 18.24
C SER A 17 4.83 -45.27 19.32
N SER A 18 5.12 -46.52 19.51
CA SER A 18 4.58 -47.41 20.53
C SER A 18 5.10 -47.05 21.93
N GLY A 19 5.32 -45.75 22.19
CA GLY A 19 5.76 -45.28 23.48
C GLY A 19 4.71 -45.54 24.55
N SER A 20 5.12 -45.88 25.69
CA SER A 20 4.38 -46.28 26.88
C SER A 20 3.56 -45.18 27.52
N TYR A 21 2.99 -44.29 26.74
CA TYR A 21 2.13 -43.21 27.22
C TYR A 21 0.64 -43.55 27.22
N ALA A 22 0.33 -44.80 27.18
CA ALA A 22 -1.06 -45.31 27.13
C ALA A 22 -1.97 -44.84 28.28
N GLY A 23 -1.42 -44.24 29.32
CA GLY A 23 -2.19 -43.60 30.39
C GLY A 23 -2.53 -42.13 30.15
N TYR A 24 -1.93 -41.50 29.15
CA TYR A 24 -2.08 -40.06 28.86
C TYR A 24 -2.66 -39.75 27.52
N THR A 25 -3.11 -40.73 26.81
CA THR A 25 -3.97 -40.42 25.66
C THR A 25 -5.19 -39.71 26.21
N PRO A 26 -5.47 -38.48 25.80
CA PRO A 26 -6.68 -37.78 26.19
C PRO A 26 -7.82 -38.36 25.38
N ILE A 27 -8.17 -39.62 25.69
CA ILE A 27 -9.34 -40.30 25.14
C ILE A 27 -10.61 -39.49 25.43
N HIS A 28 -10.52 -38.49 26.29
CA HIS A 28 -11.66 -37.74 26.79
C HIS A 28 -11.43 -36.22 26.89
N GLY A 29 -10.51 -35.63 26.15
CA GLY A 29 -10.26 -34.19 26.25
C GLY A 29 -9.82 -33.77 27.65
N GLY A 30 -8.96 -34.55 28.26
CA GLY A 30 -8.50 -34.33 29.60
C GLY A 30 -7.60 -33.10 29.75
N TYR A 31 -7.69 -32.46 30.88
CA TYR A 31 -6.79 -31.39 31.28
C TYR A 31 -5.72 -32.04 32.18
N ALA A 32 -4.45 -31.74 31.90
CA ALA A 32 -3.40 -31.98 32.86
C ALA A 32 -3.29 -30.78 33.77
N THR A 33 -3.31 -30.99 35.08
CA THR A 33 -3.07 -29.96 36.08
C THR A 33 -1.59 -29.95 36.39
N ILE A 34 -0.92 -28.82 36.19
CA ILE A 34 0.48 -28.62 36.61
C ILE A 34 0.46 -27.78 37.86
N GLY A 35 0.98 -28.36 38.94
CA GLY A 35 1.26 -27.60 40.15
C GLY A 35 2.55 -26.80 39.97
N LEU A 36 2.50 -25.50 40.18
CA LEU A 36 3.69 -24.66 40.29
C LEU A 36 4.13 -24.61 41.73
N GLU A 37 5.23 -25.24 42.06
CA GLU A 37 5.86 -25.01 43.35
C GLU A 37 6.65 -23.70 43.33
N ASN A 38 6.17 -22.71 44.12
CA ASN A 38 6.87 -21.52 44.59
C ASN A 38 8.03 -20.99 43.75
N HIS A 39 7.75 -20.30 42.65
CA HIS A 39 8.74 -19.46 42.02
C HIS A 39 8.31 -18.00 42.02
N THR A 40 8.80 -17.28 43.03
CA THR A 40 8.78 -15.83 43.10
C THR A 40 10.04 -15.30 42.44
N SER A 41 10.24 -15.34 41.16
CA SER A 41 11.13 -14.44 40.42
C SER A 41 11.56 -15.00 39.09
N ASP A 42 11.45 -14.15 38.09
CA ASP A 42 12.25 -14.05 36.91
C ASP A 42 12.36 -15.25 35.94
N ILE A 43 11.54 -15.17 34.89
CA ILE A 43 11.90 -15.54 33.50
C ILE A 43 12.70 -16.86 33.41
N GLY A 44 12.01 -17.91 33.55
CA GLY A 44 12.53 -19.26 33.37
C GLY A 44 11.55 -20.23 33.98
N LEU A 45 10.47 -20.52 33.26
CA LEU A 45 9.52 -21.55 33.70
C LEU A 45 10.22 -22.91 33.56
N GLU A 46 10.85 -23.42 34.64
CA GLU A 46 11.12 -24.84 34.72
C GLU A 46 9.82 -25.55 35.04
N TYR A 47 9.28 -26.25 34.07
CA TYR A 47 8.08 -27.06 34.24
C TYR A 47 8.44 -28.39 34.84
N SER A 48 8.02 -28.65 36.07
CA SER A 48 8.03 -29.99 36.66
C SER A 48 6.66 -30.63 36.42
N PHE A 49 6.60 -31.66 35.59
CA PHE A 49 5.40 -32.46 35.44
C PHE A 49 5.28 -33.44 36.57
N TYR A 50 4.27 -33.27 37.44
CA TYR A 50 3.92 -34.28 38.41
C TYR A 50 2.95 -35.29 37.78
N ASN A 51 3.40 -36.51 37.72
CA ASN A 51 2.56 -37.62 37.33
C ASN A 51 1.97 -38.24 38.60
N GLU A 52 0.66 -38.38 38.68
CA GLU A 52 0.02 -39.17 39.74
C GLU A 52 0.43 -40.65 39.73
N TYR A 53 1.11 -41.09 38.70
CA TYR A 53 1.63 -42.44 38.55
C TYR A 53 3.16 -42.41 38.47
N PRO A 54 3.89 -42.86 39.52
CA PRO A 54 5.34 -42.63 39.68
C PRO A 54 6.24 -43.45 38.73
N THR A 55 5.74 -43.98 37.62
CA THR A 55 6.49 -44.89 36.78
C THR A 55 6.72 -44.45 35.35
N ALA A 56 6.29 -43.26 34.96
CA ALA A 56 6.53 -42.77 33.60
C ALA A 56 7.18 -41.38 33.66
N ALA A 57 8.48 -41.32 33.37
CA ALA A 57 9.14 -40.09 32.99
C ALA A 57 8.68 -39.70 31.58
N MET A 58 8.14 -38.54 31.43
CA MET A 58 7.82 -37.96 30.12
C MET A 58 9.13 -37.38 29.56
N GLU A 59 9.71 -37.99 28.56
CA GLU A 59 10.80 -37.40 27.80
C GLU A 59 10.18 -36.49 26.72
N LEU A 60 10.52 -35.19 26.76
CA LEU A 60 9.99 -34.18 25.82
C LEU A 60 10.43 -34.40 24.35
N ASP A 61 11.43 -35.27 24.13
CA ASP A 61 12.00 -35.54 22.82
C ASP A 61 11.06 -36.27 21.86
N ASP A 62 9.93 -36.78 22.36
CA ASP A 62 8.95 -37.54 21.55
C ASP A 62 7.76 -36.70 21.05
N TYR A 63 7.77 -35.38 21.20
CA TYR A 63 6.69 -34.51 20.77
C TYR A 63 7.15 -33.52 19.70
N ASP A 64 6.50 -33.57 18.54
CA ASP A 64 6.73 -32.61 17.44
C ASP A 64 6.30 -31.17 17.78
N ALA A 65 5.42 -30.97 18.74
CA ALA A 65 5.08 -29.67 19.28
C ALA A 65 4.30 -29.78 20.60
N LEU A 66 4.69 -29.00 21.60
CA LEU A 66 3.92 -28.76 22.82
C LEU A 66 3.29 -27.36 22.71
N PHE A 67 1.99 -27.28 22.46
CA PHE A 67 1.27 -26.02 22.56
C PHE A 67 0.85 -25.78 23.99
N ILE A 68 1.56 -24.87 24.66
CA ILE A 68 1.15 -24.33 25.94
C ILE A 68 0.25 -23.14 25.63
N THR A 69 -1.05 -23.35 25.63
CA THR A 69 -1.96 -22.20 25.78
C THR A 69 -2.00 -21.85 27.24
N THR A 70 -1.06 -21.00 27.67
CA THR A 70 -1.28 -20.25 28.88
C THR A 70 -2.51 -19.39 28.62
N ARG A 71 -3.54 -19.47 29.47
CA ARG A 71 -4.35 -18.25 29.62
C ARG A 71 -3.33 -17.18 29.99
N PRO A 72 -3.31 -16.05 29.27
CA PRO A 72 -2.38 -14.99 29.62
C PRO A 72 -2.48 -14.82 31.13
N ASN A 73 -1.34 -14.75 31.80
CA ASN A 73 -1.30 -14.28 33.15
C ASN A 73 -1.93 -12.88 33.07
N ILE A 74 -3.23 -12.83 33.31
CA ILE A 74 -3.95 -11.57 33.32
C ILE A 74 -3.38 -10.93 34.56
N ASP A 75 -2.36 -10.10 34.39
CA ASP A 75 -1.96 -9.17 35.41
C ASP A 75 -3.17 -8.27 35.63
N PHE A 76 -3.96 -8.56 36.64
CA PHE A 76 -5.14 -7.78 37.02
C PHE A 76 -4.78 -6.41 37.57
N SER A 77 -3.55 -5.95 37.38
CA SER A 77 -3.25 -4.54 37.53
C SER A 77 -4.02 -3.82 36.40
N ASP A 78 -5.05 -3.09 36.79
CA ASP A 78 -5.84 -2.29 35.91
C ASP A 78 -4.92 -1.37 35.09
N LEU A 79 -4.83 -1.62 33.76
CA LEU A 79 -4.13 -0.76 32.86
C LEU A 79 -5.11 0.31 32.36
N THR A 80 -4.71 1.57 32.45
CA THR A 80 -5.48 2.68 31.88
C THR A 80 -4.79 3.20 30.65
N LEU A 81 -5.46 3.14 29.51
CA LEU A 81 -4.95 3.62 28.22
C LEU A 81 -5.82 4.77 27.68
N PRO A 82 -5.20 5.87 27.22
CA PRO A 82 -5.91 6.92 26.53
C PRO A 82 -6.22 6.48 25.10
N VAL A 83 -7.46 6.63 24.69
CA VAL A 83 -7.91 6.45 23.30
C VAL A 83 -8.30 7.81 22.74
N PHE A 84 -7.58 8.25 21.72
CA PHE A 84 -7.81 9.53 21.04
C PHE A 84 -8.69 9.32 19.81
N PHE A 85 -9.58 10.27 19.56
CA PHE A 85 -10.45 10.27 18.40
C PHE A 85 -10.60 11.69 17.82
N MET A 86 -10.87 11.77 16.54
CA MET A 86 -11.17 12.99 15.81
C MET A 86 -12.68 13.25 15.80
N GLY A 87 -13.08 14.47 15.46
CA GLY A 87 -14.44 14.71 15.01
C GLY A 87 -14.72 13.91 13.73
N ASP A 88 -15.99 13.48 13.54
CA ASP A 88 -16.44 12.60 12.49
C ASP A 88 -16.01 11.12 12.67
N TRP A 89 -15.79 10.38 11.59
CA TRP A 89 -15.53 8.94 11.62
C TRP A 89 -14.13 8.56 12.07
N ASN A 90 -14.05 7.54 12.92
CA ASN A 90 -12.81 6.96 13.43
C ASN A 90 -12.85 5.44 13.30
N LEU A 91 -11.68 4.83 13.08
CA LEU A 91 -11.48 3.40 13.31
C LEU A 91 -10.96 3.22 14.72
N ILE A 92 -11.71 2.53 15.55
CA ILE A 92 -11.39 2.27 16.95
C ILE A 92 -11.28 0.78 17.23
N GLY A 93 -10.62 0.43 18.33
CA GLY A 93 -10.52 -0.90 18.88
C GLY A 93 -10.53 -0.86 20.40
N LEU A 94 -10.74 -2.00 21.04
CA LEU A 94 -10.73 -2.13 22.48
C LEU A 94 -9.31 -2.51 22.95
N PRO A 95 -8.58 -1.60 23.63
CA PRO A 95 -7.16 -1.85 23.94
C PRO A 95 -6.93 -2.66 25.23
N VAL A 96 -7.96 -2.85 26.05
CA VAL A 96 -7.92 -3.56 27.34
C VAL A 96 -9.17 -4.41 27.52
N MET A 97 -9.10 -5.44 28.34
CA MET A 97 -10.26 -6.25 28.73
C MET A 97 -11.11 -5.48 29.73
N VAL A 98 -12.36 -5.22 29.40
CA VAL A 98 -13.31 -4.48 30.24
C VAL A 98 -14.47 -5.38 30.66
N GLU A 99 -15.11 -5.08 31.78
CA GLU A 99 -16.34 -5.78 32.21
C GLU A 99 -17.55 -5.36 31.36
N ASN A 100 -17.63 -4.07 31.03
CA ASN A 100 -18.66 -3.51 30.18
C ASN A 100 -18.04 -2.95 28.91
N SER A 101 -18.26 -3.61 27.78
CA SER A 101 -17.77 -3.20 26.45
C SER A 101 -18.80 -2.46 25.60
N ASP A 102 -19.92 -2.02 26.19
CA ASP A 102 -20.89 -1.14 25.53
C ASP A 102 -20.19 0.17 25.12
N TYR A 103 -20.26 0.48 23.80
CA TYR A 103 -19.55 1.65 23.29
C TYR A 103 -20.06 2.96 23.87
N SER A 104 -21.34 3.07 24.20
CA SER A 104 -21.91 4.30 24.77
C SER A 104 -21.40 4.54 26.21
N PHE A 105 -21.04 3.48 26.92
CA PHE A 105 -20.38 3.57 28.22
C PHE A 105 -18.91 3.95 28.10
N LEU A 106 -18.19 3.32 27.17
CA LEU A 106 -16.75 3.55 26.98
C LEU A 106 -16.46 4.89 26.27
N PHE A 107 -17.31 5.30 25.37
CA PHE A 107 -17.20 6.52 24.56
C PHE A 107 -18.48 7.38 24.67
N PRO A 108 -18.69 8.06 25.80
CA PRO A 108 -19.94 8.79 26.06
C PRO A 108 -20.21 9.95 25.09
N ASP A 109 -19.16 10.46 24.42
CA ASP A 109 -19.26 11.52 23.42
C ASP A 109 -19.50 10.99 21.98
N ALA A 110 -19.63 9.67 21.82
CA ALA A 110 -19.90 9.09 20.52
C ALA A 110 -21.35 9.37 20.06
N ILE A 111 -21.53 9.52 18.76
CA ILE A 111 -22.84 9.68 18.17
C ILE A 111 -23.57 8.32 18.24
N ASN A 112 -24.79 8.35 18.76
CA ASN A 112 -25.60 7.14 18.94
C ASN A 112 -25.81 6.37 17.63
N ASN A 113 -25.82 5.04 17.69
CA ASN A 113 -26.04 4.13 16.58
C ASN A 113 -25.00 4.27 15.44
N THR A 114 -23.78 4.60 15.78
CA THR A 114 -22.68 4.74 14.80
C THR A 114 -21.53 3.77 15.02
N LEU A 115 -21.68 2.78 15.90
CA LEU A 115 -20.72 1.69 16.00
C LEU A 115 -21.00 0.68 14.89
N TYR A 116 -20.03 0.46 13.97
CA TYR A 116 -20.17 -0.52 12.91
C TYR A 116 -18.99 -1.49 12.88
N SER A 117 -19.30 -2.78 12.87
CA SER A 117 -18.41 -3.86 12.43
C SER A 117 -18.52 -4.06 10.92
N PHE A 118 -17.73 -4.98 10.38
CA PHE A 118 -17.78 -5.35 8.97
C PHE A 118 -17.75 -6.87 8.78
N ASN A 119 -18.75 -7.36 8.06
CA ASN A 119 -18.84 -8.76 7.62
C ASN A 119 -19.37 -8.79 6.19
N GLY A 120 -18.53 -8.34 5.22
CA GLY A 120 -18.96 -8.12 3.84
C GLY A 120 -19.82 -6.88 3.63
N SER A 121 -20.43 -6.35 4.69
CA SER A 121 -21.14 -5.08 4.77
C SER A 121 -21.04 -4.51 6.19
N TYR A 122 -21.33 -3.23 6.37
CA TYR A 122 -21.35 -2.62 7.69
C TYR A 122 -22.56 -3.12 8.49
N VAL A 123 -22.28 -3.59 9.72
CA VAL A 123 -23.29 -4.08 10.67
C VAL A 123 -23.25 -3.18 11.89
N ASN A 124 -24.40 -2.65 12.29
CA ASN A 124 -24.51 -1.84 13.50
C ASN A 124 -24.36 -2.71 14.74
N GLU A 125 -23.56 -2.26 15.68
CA GLU A 125 -23.18 -2.98 16.91
C GLU A 125 -23.37 -2.08 18.13
N ASP A 126 -23.50 -2.71 19.28
CA ASP A 126 -23.57 -2.01 20.58
C ASP A 126 -22.30 -2.26 21.42
N MET A 127 -21.58 -3.34 21.15
CA MET A 127 -20.48 -3.83 21.98
C MET A 127 -19.17 -3.90 21.20
N LEU A 128 -18.09 -3.48 21.83
CA LEU A 128 -16.74 -3.65 21.33
C LEU A 128 -16.19 -5.02 21.72
N VAL A 129 -15.40 -5.62 20.84
CA VAL A 129 -14.76 -6.91 21.04
C VAL A 129 -13.25 -6.77 20.84
N PRO A 130 -12.40 -7.24 21.78
CA PRO A 130 -10.95 -7.24 21.63
C PRO A 130 -10.51 -7.94 20.34
N GLY A 131 -9.52 -7.38 19.66
CA GLY A 131 -9.01 -7.88 18.38
C GLY A 131 -9.84 -7.46 17.16
N SER A 132 -11.07 -6.97 17.35
CA SER A 132 -11.91 -6.45 16.27
C SER A 132 -11.83 -4.93 16.20
N GLY A 133 -11.74 -4.40 14.97
CA GLY A 133 -11.86 -2.98 14.69
C GLY A 133 -13.30 -2.58 14.41
N PHE A 134 -13.62 -1.34 14.68
CA PHE A 134 -14.96 -0.78 14.49
C PHE A 134 -14.88 0.63 13.95
N TRP A 135 -15.86 1.03 13.16
CA TRP A 135 -16.15 2.43 12.90
C TRP A 135 -16.95 3.01 14.05
N LEU A 136 -16.59 4.21 14.50
CA LEU A 136 -17.35 4.99 15.47
C LEU A 136 -17.26 6.47 15.12
N ARG A 137 -18.39 7.21 15.28
CA ARG A 137 -18.47 8.62 14.90
C ARG A 137 -18.61 9.51 16.12
N PHE A 138 -17.92 10.67 16.07
CA PHE A 138 -17.95 11.70 17.10
C PHE A 138 -18.30 13.07 16.51
N GLU A 139 -18.94 13.93 17.29
CA GLU A 139 -19.16 15.31 16.83
C GLU A 139 -17.87 16.14 16.85
N ASN A 140 -17.04 15.92 17.87
CA ASN A 140 -15.80 16.65 18.10
C ASN A 140 -14.68 15.68 18.41
N GLY A 141 -13.44 16.10 18.14
CA GLY A 141 -12.27 15.37 18.58
C GLY A 141 -12.09 15.42 20.10
N GLY A 142 -11.52 14.35 20.66
CA GLY A 142 -11.31 14.19 22.09
C GLY A 142 -10.50 12.97 22.46
N SER A 143 -10.58 12.57 23.69
CA SER A 143 -10.01 11.33 24.21
C SER A 143 -10.79 10.80 25.39
N VAL A 144 -10.76 9.49 25.56
CA VAL A 144 -11.26 8.80 26.76
C VAL A 144 -10.15 7.94 27.34
N ASN A 145 -10.21 7.74 28.64
CA ASN A 145 -9.34 6.78 29.31
C ASN A 145 -10.12 5.48 29.54
N ILE A 146 -9.66 4.38 28.98
CA ILE A 146 -10.27 3.08 29.16
C ILE A 146 -9.37 2.27 30.13
N THR A 147 -9.98 1.80 31.22
CA THR A 147 -9.30 1.02 32.26
C THR A 147 -9.79 -0.42 32.21
N GLY A 148 -8.88 -1.38 32.26
CA GLY A 148 -9.20 -2.81 32.26
C GLY A 148 -7.96 -3.69 32.28
N GLY A 149 -8.18 -4.99 32.18
CA GLY A 149 -7.11 -5.99 32.16
C GLY A 149 -6.23 -5.87 30.92
N ASN A 150 -4.92 -6.03 31.09
CA ASN A 150 -3.95 -5.97 30.01
C ASN A 150 -4.16 -7.10 28.98
N ILE A 151 -4.19 -6.78 27.70
CA ILE A 151 -4.22 -7.75 26.59
C ILE A 151 -2.81 -7.89 26.05
N LEU A 152 -2.12 -8.97 26.41
CA LEU A 152 -0.75 -9.24 25.96
C LEU A 152 -0.70 -10.01 24.64
N ASP A 153 -1.66 -10.91 24.46
CA ASP A 153 -1.75 -11.81 23.31
C ASP A 153 -3.19 -11.85 22.77
N GLN A 154 -3.34 -11.90 21.46
CA GLN A 154 -4.64 -11.98 20.81
C GLN A 154 -4.56 -12.85 19.56
N ALA A 155 -5.41 -13.87 19.50
CA ALA A 155 -5.67 -14.61 18.25
C ALA A 155 -6.78 -13.89 17.46
N MET A 156 -6.57 -13.67 16.19
CA MET A 156 -7.52 -13.04 15.29
C MET A 156 -7.90 -13.99 14.16
N ASN A 157 -9.19 -14.24 14.01
CA ASN A 157 -9.71 -14.96 12.85
C ASN A 157 -9.87 -13.97 11.70
N LEU A 158 -9.24 -14.26 10.58
CA LEU A 158 -9.37 -13.50 9.34
C LEU A 158 -10.25 -14.26 8.35
N ASN A 159 -11.07 -13.51 7.62
CA ASN A 159 -11.74 -13.98 6.41
C ASN A 159 -10.89 -13.62 5.19
N ALA A 160 -11.08 -14.33 4.07
CA ALA A 160 -10.51 -13.91 2.81
C ALA A 160 -10.99 -12.48 2.45
N GLY A 161 -10.08 -11.61 2.02
CA GLY A 161 -10.37 -10.22 1.73
C GLY A 161 -10.19 -9.28 2.91
N TRP A 162 -11.02 -8.25 3.03
CA TRP A 162 -10.86 -7.18 4.02
C TRP A 162 -11.45 -7.54 5.38
N ASN A 163 -10.67 -7.29 6.44
CA ASN A 163 -11.02 -7.51 7.84
C ASN A 163 -10.82 -6.22 8.64
N LEU A 164 -11.75 -5.93 9.55
CA LEU A 164 -11.58 -4.91 10.57
C LEU A 164 -10.93 -5.53 11.80
N VAL A 165 -9.70 -5.13 12.12
CA VAL A 165 -8.91 -5.64 13.24
C VAL A 165 -8.53 -4.51 14.19
N SER A 166 -8.11 -4.84 15.40
CA SER A 166 -7.56 -3.86 16.35
C SER A 166 -6.28 -4.37 17.01
N GLY A 167 -5.49 -3.43 17.55
CA GLY A 167 -4.34 -3.73 18.37
C GLY A 167 -4.72 -4.29 19.75
N ILE A 168 -3.69 -4.65 20.50
CA ILE A 168 -3.73 -5.06 21.91
C ILE A 168 -3.33 -3.91 22.84
N SER A 169 -3.04 -4.16 24.11
CA SER A 169 -2.69 -3.10 25.07
C SER A 169 -1.37 -2.38 24.80
N GLN A 170 -0.60 -2.85 23.84
CA GLN A 170 0.65 -2.22 23.39
C GLN A 170 0.74 -2.24 21.87
N SER A 171 1.59 -1.37 21.33
CA SER A 171 1.79 -1.28 19.89
C SER A 171 2.51 -2.53 19.36
N VAL A 172 2.02 -3.07 18.24
CA VAL A 172 2.61 -4.24 17.57
C VAL A 172 2.90 -3.90 16.13
N TYR A 173 4.14 -4.10 15.68
CA TYR A 173 4.50 -3.93 14.28
C TYR A 173 3.96 -5.07 13.44
N LEU A 174 3.57 -4.79 12.21
CA LEU A 174 3.01 -5.77 11.29
C LEU A 174 3.96 -6.97 11.08
N ASN A 175 5.26 -6.71 11.05
CA ASN A 175 6.30 -7.75 10.89
C ASN A 175 6.47 -8.63 12.14
N ASP A 176 5.93 -8.24 13.29
CA ASP A 176 5.98 -9.00 14.54
C ASP A 176 4.73 -9.85 14.77
N ILE A 177 3.75 -9.74 13.87
CA ILE A 177 2.55 -10.59 13.88
C ILE A 177 2.94 -11.99 13.42
N SER A 178 2.57 -13.00 14.19
CA SER A 178 2.73 -14.39 13.79
C SER A 178 1.66 -14.75 12.76
N ASP A 179 2.09 -14.96 11.54
CA ASP A 179 1.27 -15.33 10.37
C ASP A 179 1.82 -16.62 9.75
N PRO A 180 1.55 -17.79 10.36
CA PRO A 180 2.16 -19.04 9.94
C PRO A 180 1.74 -19.50 8.54
N ASP A 181 0.56 -19.06 8.09
CA ASP A 181 -0.01 -19.47 6.81
C ASP A 181 0.22 -18.43 5.70
N GLY A 182 0.87 -17.29 6.01
CA GLY A 182 1.15 -16.21 5.05
C GLY A 182 -0.12 -15.52 4.55
N LEU A 183 -1.07 -15.28 5.43
CA LEU A 183 -2.39 -14.74 5.11
C LEU A 183 -2.35 -13.25 4.79
N ILE A 184 -1.48 -12.50 5.48
CA ILE A 184 -1.44 -11.04 5.39
C ILE A 184 -0.90 -10.59 4.04
N ILE A 185 -1.67 -9.77 3.33
CA ILE A 185 -1.23 -9.15 2.08
C ILE A 185 -0.39 -7.92 2.42
N PRO A 186 0.89 -7.87 2.02
CA PRO A 186 1.77 -6.73 2.30
C PRO A 186 1.19 -5.41 1.76
N GLY A 187 1.38 -4.30 2.51
CA GLY A 187 0.92 -2.97 2.10
C GLY A 187 -0.58 -2.74 2.19
N THR A 188 -1.32 -3.62 2.88
CA THR A 188 -2.78 -3.54 3.02
C THR A 188 -3.27 -3.29 4.45
N LEU A 189 -2.40 -2.85 5.35
CA LEU A 189 -2.83 -2.37 6.66
C LEU A 189 -3.16 -0.88 6.57
N TYR A 190 -4.40 -0.51 6.84
CA TYR A 190 -4.88 0.87 6.77
C TYR A 190 -5.57 1.30 8.06
N GLY A 191 -5.09 2.41 8.63
CA GLY A 191 -5.84 3.21 9.57
C GLY A 191 -6.72 4.25 8.85
N TYR A 192 -7.40 5.09 9.62
CA TYR A 192 -8.24 6.15 9.09
C TYR A 192 -8.02 7.45 9.88
N GLY A 193 -7.96 8.57 9.16
CA GLY A 193 -7.69 9.88 9.72
C GLY A 193 -8.32 11.01 8.91
N GLU A 194 -7.88 12.25 9.15
CA GLU A 194 -8.41 13.47 8.50
C GLU A 194 -8.32 13.43 6.96
N ILE A 195 -7.34 12.73 6.43
CA ILE A 195 -7.12 12.58 4.99
C ILE A 195 -7.67 11.27 4.43
N GLY A 196 -8.57 10.59 5.16
CA GLY A 196 -9.12 9.30 4.78
C GLY A 196 -8.24 8.12 5.20
N TYR A 197 -8.21 7.06 4.40
CA TYR A 197 -7.38 5.89 4.68
C TYR A 197 -5.89 6.21 4.58
N MET A 198 -5.13 5.78 5.59
CA MET A 198 -3.68 5.92 5.67
C MET A 198 -3.04 4.55 5.85
N GLU A 199 -2.00 4.25 5.08
CA GLU A 199 -1.20 3.05 5.28
C GLU A 199 -0.57 3.07 6.67
N SER A 200 -0.57 1.91 7.31
CA SER A 200 0.09 1.69 8.59
C SER A 200 0.97 0.44 8.54
N TRP A 201 1.94 0.38 9.40
CA TRP A 201 2.79 -0.79 9.65
C TRP A 201 2.78 -1.20 11.11
N ILE A 202 1.90 -0.56 11.91
CA ILE A 202 1.80 -0.76 13.34
C ILE A 202 0.32 -0.78 13.73
N LEU A 203 -0.02 -1.69 14.63
CA LEU A 203 -1.29 -1.72 15.34
C LEU A 203 -1.10 -1.03 16.69
N GLU A 204 -1.70 0.13 16.87
CA GLU A 204 -1.64 0.90 18.12
C GLU A 204 -2.83 0.58 19.00
N PRO A 205 -2.67 0.64 20.35
CA PRO A 205 -3.78 0.44 21.28
C PRO A 205 -4.93 1.42 21.01
N GLY A 206 -6.15 0.93 21.09
CA GLY A 206 -7.37 1.74 20.95
C GLY A 206 -7.73 2.14 19.53
N LYS A 207 -6.90 1.81 18.54
CA LYS A 207 -7.19 2.07 17.12
C LYS A 207 -7.64 0.81 16.40
N GLY A 208 -8.56 1.00 15.46
CA GLY A 208 -8.98 -0.03 14.49
C GLY A 208 -8.25 0.14 13.17
N TYR A 209 -8.16 -0.94 12.43
CA TYR A 209 -7.47 -1.01 11.16
C TYR A 209 -8.18 -1.92 10.19
N TRP A 210 -8.06 -1.62 8.91
CA TRP A 210 -8.34 -2.56 7.85
C TRP A 210 -7.10 -3.37 7.54
N LEU A 211 -7.23 -4.69 7.47
CA LEU A 211 -6.20 -5.62 7.06
C LEU A 211 -6.77 -6.55 5.98
N ARG A 212 -6.05 -6.75 4.89
CA ARG A 212 -6.46 -7.66 3.83
C ARG A 212 -5.72 -8.99 3.92
N SER A 213 -6.51 -10.07 3.83
CA SER A 213 -6.02 -11.44 3.85
C SER A 213 -6.18 -12.13 2.50
N TYR A 214 -5.24 -13.01 2.14
CA TYR A 214 -5.35 -13.87 0.95
C TYR A 214 -6.46 -14.92 1.10
N ASP A 215 -6.62 -15.48 2.31
CA ASP A 215 -7.55 -16.56 2.59
C ASP A 215 -8.08 -16.44 4.03
N GLU A 216 -9.00 -17.31 4.42
CA GLU A 216 -9.44 -17.44 5.80
C GLU A 216 -8.37 -18.13 6.64
N GLY A 217 -8.23 -17.73 7.90
CA GLY A 217 -7.28 -18.35 8.82
C GLY A 217 -7.07 -17.55 10.09
N ILE A 218 -6.02 -17.86 10.84
CA ILE A 218 -5.75 -17.26 12.15
C ILE A 218 -4.35 -16.66 12.17
N ILE A 219 -4.27 -15.41 12.62
CA ILE A 219 -3.02 -14.74 12.96
C ILE A 219 -2.95 -14.53 14.48
N PHE A 220 -1.73 -14.39 15.01
CA PHE A 220 -1.52 -14.17 16.44
C PHE A 220 -0.71 -12.89 16.64
N ILE A 221 -1.24 -12.01 17.48
CA ILE A 221 -0.57 -10.80 17.91
C ILE A 221 -0.08 -11.04 19.34
N SER A 222 1.21 -10.78 19.56
CA SER A 222 1.82 -10.87 20.88
C SER A 222 2.55 -9.58 21.19
N GLY A 223 2.38 -9.10 22.41
CA GLY A 223 3.11 -7.97 22.92
C GLY A 223 4.53 -8.38 23.27
N GLY A 224 5.48 -8.02 22.43
CA GLY A 224 6.91 -8.22 22.68
C GLY A 224 7.68 -7.19 21.87
N PHE A 225 8.62 -6.53 22.52
CA PHE A 225 9.44 -5.52 21.85
C PHE A 225 10.46 -6.23 20.95
N SER A 226 10.17 -6.37 19.65
CA SER A 226 11.23 -6.57 18.68
C SER A 226 11.74 -5.18 18.32
N GLY A 227 12.98 -4.86 18.60
CA GLY A 227 13.57 -3.54 18.32
C GLY A 227 13.74 -3.23 16.82
N ARG A 228 12.83 -3.71 15.98
CA ARG A 228 12.85 -3.59 14.54
C ARG A 228 11.87 -2.50 14.10
N THR A 229 12.40 -1.35 13.72
CA THR A 229 11.66 -0.18 13.23
C THR A 229 11.63 -0.10 11.69
N ASP A 230 11.81 -1.21 11.00
CA ASP A 230 11.91 -1.20 9.55
C ASP A 230 10.50 -0.98 8.94
N GLU A 231 10.33 0.14 8.26
CA GLU A 231 9.22 0.30 7.33
C GLU A 231 9.25 -0.85 6.32
N PRO A 232 8.10 -1.44 5.97
CA PRO A 232 8.06 -2.50 4.97
C PRO A 232 8.72 -2.01 3.68
N ALA A 233 9.73 -2.73 3.22
CA ALA A 233 10.34 -2.52 1.91
C ALA A 233 9.29 -2.84 0.84
N GLY A 234 8.60 -1.84 0.32
CA GLY A 234 7.54 -1.97 -0.67
C GLY A 234 7.11 -0.66 -1.29
N GLN A 235 7.86 0.41 -1.07
CA GLN A 235 7.62 1.65 -1.80
C GLN A 235 8.05 1.45 -3.26
N ILE A 236 7.10 1.54 -4.18
CA ILE A 236 7.38 1.72 -5.61
C ILE A 236 8.01 3.10 -5.75
N SER A 237 9.35 3.15 -5.67
CA SER A 237 10.12 4.39 -5.59
C SER A 237 10.23 5.15 -6.91
N GLU A 238 9.71 4.61 -8.02
CA GLU A 238 9.88 5.17 -9.37
C GLU A 238 8.56 5.29 -10.16
N SER A 239 7.42 5.34 -9.50
CA SER A 239 6.14 5.48 -10.18
C SER A 239 5.65 6.91 -10.17
N SER A 240 5.10 7.36 -11.30
CA SER A 240 4.30 8.58 -11.32
C SER A 240 3.20 8.51 -10.28
N PHE A 241 2.95 9.59 -9.57
CA PHE A 241 1.88 9.66 -8.60
C PHE A 241 1.19 11.04 -8.60
N MET A 242 -0.01 11.05 -8.07
CA MET A 242 -0.68 12.25 -7.60
C MET A 242 -1.08 12.04 -6.13
N SER A 243 -1.00 13.10 -5.35
CA SER A 243 -1.46 13.12 -3.96
C SER A 243 -2.57 14.14 -3.84
N VAL A 244 -3.73 13.75 -3.36
CA VAL A 244 -4.89 14.63 -3.17
C VAL A 244 -5.12 14.79 -1.68
N ASN A 245 -4.99 16.01 -1.17
CA ASN A 245 -5.04 16.32 0.27
C ASN A 245 -4.14 15.39 1.10
N GLY A 246 -2.96 14.99 0.56
CA GLY A 246 -2.03 14.06 1.22
C GLY A 246 -2.25 12.59 0.90
N ARG A 247 -3.37 12.20 0.32
CA ARG A 247 -3.65 10.82 -0.11
C ARG A 247 -2.97 10.52 -1.45
N LYS A 248 -2.08 9.53 -1.48
CA LYS A 248 -1.32 9.13 -2.68
C LYS A 248 -2.12 8.19 -3.57
N LEU A 249 -2.16 8.50 -4.87
CA LEU A 249 -2.70 7.69 -5.96
C LEU A 249 -1.58 7.47 -6.98
N PHE A 250 -1.40 6.23 -7.43
CA PHE A 250 -0.30 5.83 -8.31
C PHE A 250 -0.75 5.72 -9.76
N LEU A 251 0.13 6.14 -10.66
CA LEU A 251 -0.08 6.10 -12.12
C LEU A 251 0.99 5.19 -12.71
N ASN A 252 0.70 3.89 -12.87
CA ASN A 252 1.69 2.93 -13.33
C ASN A 252 1.07 1.74 -14.06
N SER A 253 1.33 1.64 -15.36
CA SER A 253 0.89 0.51 -16.18
C SER A 253 1.78 -0.74 -16.06
N GLN A 254 2.93 -0.65 -15.38
CA GLN A 254 3.93 -1.72 -15.30
C GLN A 254 3.76 -2.64 -14.07
N VAL A 255 2.78 -2.37 -13.20
CA VAL A 255 2.51 -3.23 -12.05
C VAL A 255 2.04 -4.59 -12.51
N SER A 256 2.68 -5.65 -12.01
CA SER A 256 2.29 -7.02 -12.36
C SER A 256 0.90 -7.37 -11.80
N PRO A 257 0.14 -8.27 -12.44
CA PRO A 257 -1.17 -8.67 -11.92
C PRO A 257 -1.14 -9.25 -10.50
N SER A 258 -0.03 -9.90 -10.10
CA SER A 258 0.15 -10.42 -8.74
C SER A 258 0.33 -9.33 -7.69
N ASP A 259 0.88 -8.18 -8.08
CA ASP A 259 1.17 -7.08 -7.17
C ASP A 259 0.02 -6.06 -7.07
N GLU A 260 -0.94 -6.11 -7.99
CA GLU A 260 -2.10 -5.22 -7.99
C GLU A 260 -2.90 -5.27 -6.70
N ILE A 261 -2.94 -6.43 -6.06
CA ILE A 261 -3.69 -6.64 -4.82
C ILE A 261 -3.20 -5.71 -3.68
N GLN A 262 -1.93 -5.31 -3.69
CA GLN A 262 -1.32 -4.40 -2.72
C GLN A 262 -1.80 -2.95 -2.88
N PHE A 263 -2.37 -2.63 -4.04
CA PHE A 263 -2.92 -1.30 -4.33
C PHE A 263 -4.42 -1.19 -4.06
N THR A 264 -5.04 -2.27 -3.65
CA THR A 264 -6.47 -2.23 -3.32
C THR A 264 -6.71 -1.43 -2.05
N LEU A 265 -7.85 -0.77 -1.99
CA LEU A 265 -8.28 0.02 -0.86
C LEU A 265 -9.36 -0.71 -0.07
N PRO A 266 -9.47 -0.44 1.24
CA PRO A 266 -10.56 -0.97 2.05
C PRO A 266 -11.92 -0.58 1.49
N PRO A 267 -13.01 -1.24 1.93
CA PRO A 267 -14.37 -0.79 1.65
C PRO A 267 -14.53 0.70 1.92
N LYS A 268 -15.36 1.37 1.13
CA LYS A 268 -15.65 2.80 1.33
C LYS A 268 -16.09 3.05 2.77
N PRO A 269 -15.63 4.15 3.42
CA PRO A 269 -16.03 4.46 4.77
C PRO A 269 -17.56 4.64 4.86
N PRO A 270 -18.15 4.59 6.06
CA PRO A 270 -19.56 4.89 6.24
C PRO A 270 -19.94 6.26 5.70
N SER A 271 -21.20 6.47 5.37
CA SER A 271 -21.70 7.74 4.81
C SER A 271 -21.24 8.94 5.63
N GLY A 272 -20.64 9.92 4.98
CA GLY A 272 -20.05 11.10 5.60
C GLY A 272 -18.55 10.98 5.85
N GLY A 273 -17.94 9.81 5.71
CA GLY A 273 -16.48 9.67 5.79
C GLY A 273 -15.78 10.17 4.52
N PHE A 274 -14.65 10.86 4.68
CA PHE A 274 -13.83 11.30 3.55
C PHE A 274 -13.07 10.12 2.95
N ASP A 275 -13.07 10.03 1.62
CA ASP A 275 -12.21 9.09 0.91
C ASP A 275 -11.95 9.57 -0.52
N ILE A 276 -10.83 9.16 -1.09
CA ILE A 276 -10.49 9.35 -2.48
C ILE A 276 -9.81 8.10 -3.02
N ARG A 277 -10.26 7.63 -4.19
CA ARG A 277 -9.78 6.42 -4.84
C ARG A 277 -10.02 6.43 -6.32
N PHE A 278 -9.32 5.59 -7.05
CA PHE A 278 -9.77 5.22 -8.40
C PHE A 278 -10.96 4.28 -8.32
N SER A 279 -11.83 4.35 -9.31
CA SER A 279 -12.96 3.42 -9.47
C SER A 279 -12.44 1.96 -9.49
N GLY A 280 -13.14 1.06 -8.78
CA GLY A 280 -12.68 -0.31 -8.56
C GLY A 280 -11.92 -0.49 -7.25
N ASP A 281 -12.07 0.43 -6.31
CA ASP A 281 -11.51 0.36 -4.97
C ASP A 281 -9.98 0.17 -4.95
N THR A 282 -9.28 1.00 -5.72
CA THR A 282 -7.84 0.94 -5.85
C THR A 282 -7.18 2.33 -5.77
N LYS A 283 -5.91 2.36 -5.33
CA LYS A 283 -5.04 3.54 -5.42
C LYS A 283 -4.15 3.54 -6.66
N LEU A 284 -4.38 2.61 -7.62
CA LEU A 284 -3.57 2.44 -8.83
C LEU A 284 -4.39 2.66 -10.10
N CYS A 285 -3.92 3.56 -10.97
CA CYS A 285 -4.36 3.72 -12.34
C CYS A 285 -3.39 3.01 -13.29
N LYS A 286 -3.83 2.00 -14.02
CA LYS A 286 -3.01 1.22 -14.97
C LYS A 286 -3.23 1.58 -16.43
N THR A 287 -4.31 2.26 -16.74
CA THR A 287 -4.74 2.61 -18.07
C THR A 287 -4.47 4.08 -18.39
N ASP A 288 -4.65 4.47 -19.61
CA ASP A 288 -4.51 5.87 -20.06
C ASP A 288 -5.68 6.76 -19.62
N ASP A 289 -6.73 6.15 -19.06
CA ASP A 289 -7.89 6.82 -18.49
C ASP A 289 -8.34 6.15 -17.19
N CYS A 290 -8.61 6.94 -16.16
CA CYS A 290 -9.08 6.46 -14.87
C CYS A 290 -10.11 7.43 -14.29
N LEU A 291 -11.13 6.87 -13.64
CA LEU A 291 -12.11 7.65 -12.91
C LEU A 291 -11.68 7.75 -11.44
N ILE A 292 -11.59 8.96 -10.90
CA ILE A 292 -11.35 9.23 -9.49
C ILE A 292 -12.69 9.52 -8.83
N GLU A 293 -12.96 8.83 -7.74
CA GLU A 293 -14.11 9.03 -6.87
C GLU A 293 -13.65 9.75 -5.61
N VAL A 294 -14.36 10.81 -5.23
CA VAL A 294 -14.09 11.61 -4.04
C VAL A 294 -15.34 11.66 -3.19
N MET A 295 -15.22 11.31 -1.93
CA MET A 295 -16.35 11.25 -1.01
C MET A 295 -16.22 12.27 0.10
N ASN A 296 -17.33 12.90 0.44
CA ASN A 296 -17.50 13.82 1.56
C ASN A 296 -16.42 14.92 1.62
N THR A 297 -16.22 15.60 0.49
CA THR A 297 -15.31 16.74 0.42
C THR A 297 -16.08 18.05 0.37
N THR A 298 -15.52 19.07 1.00
CA THR A 298 -16.02 20.44 0.94
C THR A 298 -14.89 21.40 0.63
N GLY A 299 -15.17 22.42 -0.18
CA GLY A 299 -14.20 23.48 -0.47
C GLY A 299 -13.25 23.13 -1.61
N THR A 300 -11.96 22.99 -1.33
CA THR A 300 -10.93 22.77 -2.35
C THR A 300 -10.10 21.52 -2.06
N LEU A 301 -9.55 20.95 -3.12
CA LEU A 301 -8.59 19.86 -3.08
C LEU A 301 -7.21 20.39 -3.48
N THR A 302 -6.19 20.08 -2.69
CA THR A 302 -4.80 20.32 -3.05
C THR A 302 -4.22 19.05 -3.66
N ILE A 303 -3.74 19.16 -4.89
CA ILE A 303 -3.17 18.06 -5.66
C ILE A 303 -1.68 18.33 -5.85
N ILE A 304 -0.83 17.48 -5.31
CA ILE A 304 0.61 17.44 -5.53
C ILE A 304 0.88 16.26 -6.45
N TYR A 305 1.68 16.46 -7.49
CA TYR A 305 1.96 15.39 -8.45
C TYR A 305 3.43 15.38 -8.87
N ASP A 306 3.90 14.19 -9.23
CA ASP A 306 5.22 13.92 -9.80
C ASP A 306 5.04 12.87 -10.91
N ILE A 307 5.14 13.33 -12.16
CA ILE A 307 4.89 12.52 -13.34
C ILE A 307 6.24 12.18 -13.99
N GLN A 308 6.62 10.93 -13.91
CA GLN A 308 7.81 10.44 -14.57
C GLN A 308 7.57 10.36 -16.09
N ILE A 309 8.27 11.17 -16.85
CA ILE A 309 8.15 11.22 -18.31
C ILE A 309 9.23 10.34 -18.91
N ASP A 310 8.84 9.28 -19.61
CA ASP A 310 9.75 8.45 -20.38
C ASP A 310 10.43 9.26 -21.51
N ALA A 311 11.74 9.09 -21.65
CA ALA A 311 12.51 9.77 -22.69
C ALA A 311 12.02 9.37 -24.10
N GLY A 312 11.21 10.23 -24.72
CA GLY A 312 10.67 10.04 -26.06
C GLY A 312 9.16 10.01 -26.17
N ASN A 313 8.44 9.84 -25.06
CA ASN A 313 6.99 9.92 -25.01
C ASN A 313 6.58 11.22 -24.28
N HIS A 314 6.09 12.17 -25.06
CA HIS A 314 5.55 13.41 -24.50
C HIS A 314 4.05 13.26 -24.32
N TYR A 315 3.63 13.09 -23.08
CA TYR A 315 2.23 13.10 -22.69
C TYR A 315 2.06 13.89 -21.40
N ASN A 316 0.89 14.46 -21.21
CA ASN A 316 0.46 15.05 -19.96
C ASN A 316 -0.72 14.23 -19.42
N TRP A 317 -0.80 14.13 -18.11
CA TRP A 317 -2.03 13.73 -17.48
C TRP A 317 -2.95 14.95 -17.38
N VAL A 318 -4.20 14.78 -17.76
CA VAL A 318 -5.24 15.83 -17.70
C VAL A 318 -6.31 15.35 -16.75
N LEU A 319 -6.46 16.10 -15.65
CA LEU A 319 -7.52 15.89 -14.69
C LEU A 319 -8.72 16.75 -15.05
N THR A 320 -9.83 16.15 -15.40
CA THR A 320 -11.06 16.84 -15.80
C THR A 320 -12.12 16.68 -14.71
N SER A 321 -12.64 17.78 -14.18
CA SER A 321 -13.75 17.77 -13.21
C SER A 321 -15.10 17.55 -13.91
N GLU A 322 -16.14 17.18 -13.16
CA GLU A 322 -17.49 16.92 -13.70
C GLU A 322 -18.08 18.12 -14.48
N ASN A 323 -17.67 19.32 -14.17
CA ASN A 323 -18.09 20.53 -14.89
C ASN A 323 -17.27 20.81 -16.15
N GLY A 324 -16.39 19.87 -16.55
CA GLY A 324 -15.60 19.93 -17.77
C GLY A 324 -14.38 20.86 -17.70
N LYS A 325 -13.93 21.23 -16.50
CA LYS A 325 -12.71 22.01 -16.34
C LYS A 325 -11.49 21.10 -16.29
N ASP A 326 -10.53 21.37 -17.17
CA ASP A 326 -9.27 20.64 -17.28
C ASP A 326 -8.16 21.27 -16.42
N TYR A 327 -7.35 20.41 -15.81
CA TYR A 327 -6.11 20.73 -15.10
C TYR A 327 -5.00 19.82 -15.63
N ILE A 328 -3.96 20.43 -16.16
CA ILE A 328 -2.84 19.73 -16.76
C ILE A 328 -1.83 19.40 -15.66
N LEU A 329 -1.44 18.12 -15.58
CA LEU A 329 -0.42 17.60 -14.68
C LEU A 329 0.78 17.22 -15.54
N ASP A 330 1.77 18.11 -15.60
CA ASP A 330 3.00 17.95 -16.36
C ASP A 330 4.22 18.02 -15.45
N ASP A 331 5.16 17.07 -15.59
CA ASP A 331 6.35 16.98 -14.77
C ASP A 331 6.00 16.85 -13.26
N ALA A 332 6.40 17.80 -12.43
CA ALA A 332 6.07 17.84 -11.01
C ALA A 332 5.48 19.19 -10.61
N GLY A 333 4.47 19.18 -9.74
CA GLY A 333 3.81 20.42 -9.37
C GLY A 333 2.74 20.27 -8.30
N GLU A 334 2.10 21.40 -8.03
CA GLU A 334 0.96 21.51 -7.11
C GLU A 334 -0.13 22.36 -7.72
N VAL A 335 -1.38 21.93 -7.58
CA VAL A 335 -2.55 22.69 -8.01
C VAL A 335 -3.67 22.55 -6.97
N THR A 336 -4.33 23.69 -6.69
CA THR A 336 -5.54 23.70 -5.85
C THR A 336 -6.77 23.88 -6.74
N ILE A 337 -7.71 22.96 -6.61
CA ILE A 337 -8.92 22.91 -7.43
C ILE A 337 -10.18 22.87 -6.56
N PRO A 338 -11.34 23.32 -7.06
CA PRO A 338 -12.61 23.08 -6.37
C PRO A 338 -12.88 21.58 -6.23
N SER A 339 -13.49 21.19 -5.10
CA SER A 339 -13.93 19.81 -4.90
C SER A 339 -15.02 19.43 -5.90
N SER A 340 -15.01 18.16 -6.29
CA SER A 340 -16.02 17.50 -7.12
C SER A 340 -16.10 16.05 -6.66
N ASP A 341 -17.25 15.41 -6.78
CA ASP A 341 -17.43 14.01 -6.39
C ASP A 341 -16.68 13.06 -7.32
N ARG A 342 -16.38 13.51 -8.55
CA ARG A 342 -15.67 12.73 -9.55
C ARG A 342 -14.74 13.59 -10.38
N PHE A 343 -13.64 12.95 -10.79
CA PHE A 343 -12.72 13.47 -11.80
C PHE A 343 -12.36 12.36 -12.78
N THR A 344 -12.23 12.72 -14.05
CA THR A 344 -11.61 11.85 -15.04
C THR A 344 -10.15 12.23 -15.17
N LEU A 345 -9.26 11.26 -15.10
CA LEU A 345 -7.83 11.43 -15.30
C LEU A 345 -7.44 10.74 -16.59
N GLU A 346 -7.00 11.49 -17.60
CA GLU A 346 -6.65 10.97 -18.91
C GLU A 346 -5.22 11.31 -19.29
N ARG A 347 -4.52 10.37 -19.90
CA ARG A 347 -3.21 10.58 -20.49
C ARG A 347 -3.35 11.09 -21.92
N LYS A 348 -3.03 12.37 -22.15
CA LYS A 348 -3.13 13.00 -23.46
C LYS A 348 -1.74 13.22 -24.05
N THR A 349 -1.53 12.79 -25.28
CA THR A 349 -0.28 13.05 -25.99
C THR A 349 -0.12 14.56 -26.22
N VAL A 350 1.03 15.08 -25.82
CA VAL A 350 1.37 16.48 -26.11
C VAL A 350 1.79 16.59 -27.55
N VAL A 351 1.07 17.39 -28.30
CA VAL A 351 1.37 17.69 -29.70
C VAL A 351 2.09 19.04 -29.75
N PRO A 352 3.24 19.14 -30.46
CA PRO A 352 3.92 20.43 -30.63
C PRO A 352 2.99 21.47 -31.23
N ALA A 353 3.12 22.73 -30.80
CA ALA A 353 2.29 23.81 -31.35
C ALA A 353 2.71 24.29 -32.76
N MET A 354 3.95 23.99 -33.17
CA MET A 354 4.50 24.42 -34.45
C MET A 354 5.56 23.46 -34.97
N PHE A 355 5.76 23.44 -36.28
CA PHE A 355 6.89 22.74 -36.86
C PHE A 355 8.21 23.36 -36.42
N THR A 356 9.14 22.54 -35.94
CA THR A 356 10.46 22.99 -35.51
C THR A 356 11.51 21.96 -35.87
N LEU A 357 12.66 22.41 -36.38
CA LEU A 357 13.86 21.59 -36.47
C LEU A 357 14.83 22.03 -35.39
N HIS A 358 15.21 21.12 -34.49
CA HIS A 358 16.15 21.43 -33.40
C HIS A 358 17.61 21.32 -33.84
N GLN A 359 18.53 21.92 -33.07
CA GLN A 359 19.95 21.70 -33.26
C GLN A 359 20.28 20.25 -32.92
N ASN A 360 21.08 19.59 -33.78
CA ASN A 360 21.55 18.24 -33.51
C ASN A 360 22.39 18.18 -32.20
N PHE A 361 22.29 17.08 -31.51
CA PHE A 361 23.08 16.86 -30.29
C PHE A 361 23.66 15.44 -30.26
N PRO A 362 24.96 15.31 -29.91
CA PRO A 362 25.96 16.38 -29.73
C PRO A 362 26.27 17.15 -31.03
N ASN A 363 26.77 18.38 -30.90
CA ASN A 363 27.30 19.16 -32.00
C ASN A 363 28.43 20.09 -31.48
N PRO A 364 29.72 19.88 -31.83
CA PRO A 364 30.22 18.86 -32.75
C PRO A 364 30.00 17.42 -32.29
N PHE A 365 30.04 16.45 -33.21
CA PHE A 365 29.75 15.03 -32.92
C PHE A 365 30.80 14.09 -33.52
N ASN A 366 30.88 12.83 -33.02
CA ASN A 366 31.78 11.79 -33.50
C ASN A 366 31.33 10.38 -33.10
N PRO A 367 30.99 9.46 -33.97
CA PRO A 367 30.41 9.75 -35.31
C PRO A 367 28.90 9.91 -35.26
N ILE A 368 28.25 9.72 -34.09
CA ILE A 368 26.80 9.67 -33.96
C ILE A 368 26.25 11.00 -33.43
N THR A 369 25.15 11.44 -34.01
CA THR A 369 24.38 12.59 -33.54
C THR A 369 22.88 12.34 -33.69
N THR A 370 22.07 12.95 -32.81
CA THR A 370 20.61 12.88 -32.85
C THR A 370 20.04 14.19 -33.44
N LEU A 371 19.19 14.06 -34.43
CA LEU A 371 18.40 15.15 -35.01
C LEU A 371 17.00 15.06 -34.45
N ARG A 372 16.48 16.18 -33.91
CA ARG A 372 15.15 16.28 -33.34
C ARG A 372 14.31 17.27 -34.12
N TYR A 373 13.02 16.99 -34.28
CA TYR A 373 12.08 17.88 -34.94
C TYR A 373 10.66 17.64 -34.40
N ASP A 374 9.84 18.68 -34.51
CA ASP A 374 8.51 18.71 -33.94
C ASP A 374 7.48 18.81 -35.06
N LEU A 375 6.42 18.01 -35.02
CA LEU A 375 5.32 17.96 -35.97
C LEU A 375 4.00 18.29 -35.26
N PRO A 376 3.36 19.43 -35.50
CA PRO A 376 2.06 19.77 -34.89
C PRO A 376 0.92 18.92 -35.44
N ASP A 377 1.04 18.40 -36.66
CA ASP A 377 0.07 17.56 -37.33
C ASP A 377 0.73 16.45 -38.17
N GLN A 378 -0.08 15.48 -38.60
CA GLN A 378 0.39 14.43 -39.50
C GLN A 378 0.92 15.03 -40.78
N SER A 379 2.14 14.72 -41.16
CA SER A 379 2.81 15.29 -42.30
C SER A 379 3.71 14.30 -43.03
N TYR A 380 3.85 14.46 -44.33
CA TYR A 380 4.88 13.77 -45.09
C TYR A 380 6.21 14.46 -44.84
N VAL A 381 7.15 13.73 -44.22
CA VAL A 381 8.45 14.27 -43.76
C VAL A 381 9.57 13.72 -44.60
N THR A 382 10.41 14.62 -45.13
CA THR A 382 11.72 14.28 -45.64
C THR A 382 12.80 14.95 -44.78
N LEU A 383 13.79 14.18 -44.34
CA LEU A 383 14.94 14.69 -43.61
C LEU A 383 16.21 14.16 -44.29
N SER A 384 16.95 15.04 -44.95
CA SER A 384 18.14 14.70 -45.74
C SER A 384 19.39 15.44 -45.21
N ILE A 385 20.53 14.79 -45.37
CA ILE A 385 21.86 15.32 -45.05
C ILE A 385 22.52 15.74 -46.35
N PHE A 386 23.16 16.91 -46.35
CA PHE A 386 23.88 17.48 -47.47
C PHE A 386 25.30 17.87 -47.09
N ASP A 387 26.22 17.83 -48.05
CA ASP A 387 27.54 18.46 -47.91
C ASP A 387 27.44 19.97 -48.17
N MET A 388 28.57 20.67 -48.01
CA MET A 388 28.65 22.12 -48.24
C MET A 388 28.53 22.53 -49.69
N LEU A 389 28.56 21.58 -50.65
CA LEU A 389 28.29 21.81 -52.08
C LEU A 389 26.86 21.58 -52.46
N GLY A 390 26.01 21.22 -51.47
CA GLY A 390 24.59 20.95 -51.71
C GLY A 390 24.28 19.55 -52.27
N ARG A 391 25.25 18.63 -52.26
CA ARG A 391 25.02 17.25 -52.70
C ARG A 391 24.39 16.49 -51.53
N GLU A 392 23.33 15.75 -51.82
CA GLU A 392 22.69 14.88 -50.85
C GLU A 392 23.63 13.71 -50.52
N ILE A 393 23.87 13.51 -49.25
CA ILE A 393 24.70 12.43 -48.70
C ILE A 393 23.82 11.23 -48.35
N THR A 394 22.73 11.47 -47.66
CA THR A 394 21.75 10.43 -47.27
C THR A 394 20.42 11.07 -46.90
N GLN A 395 19.36 10.29 -47.01
CA GLN A 395 18.02 10.66 -46.58
C GLN A 395 17.64 9.78 -45.39
N LEU A 396 17.51 10.41 -44.22
CA LEU A 396 17.24 9.71 -42.96
C LEU A 396 15.76 9.39 -42.74
N VAL A 397 14.89 10.29 -43.25
CA VAL A 397 13.43 10.12 -43.14
C VAL A 397 12.80 10.45 -44.47
N ASN A 398 11.86 9.62 -44.93
CA ASN A 398 11.08 9.82 -46.16
C ASN A 398 9.75 9.07 -46.07
N THR A 399 8.87 9.55 -45.17
CA THR A 399 7.60 8.89 -44.92
C THR A 399 6.59 9.84 -44.24
N THR A 400 5.33 9.46 -44.27
CA THR A 400 4.29 10.14 -43.48
C THR A 400 4.48 9.77 -41.99
N GLN A 401 4.50 10.78 -41.14
CA GLN A 401 4.61 10.64 -39.70
C GLN A 401 3.46 11.38 -39.02
N GLU A 402 2.97 10.77 -37.93
CA GLU A 402 1.97 11.37 -37.03
C GLU A 402 2.56 12.58 -36.28
N ALA A 403 1.69 13.46 -35.83
CA ALA A 403 2.04 14.57 -34.94
C ALA A 403 2.87 14.10 -33.76
N GLY A 404 3.70 14.98 -33.19
CA GLY A 404 4.52 14.71 -31.99
C GLY A 404 5.98 15.10 -32.20
N PHE A 405 6.75 14.88 -31.12
CA PHE A 405 8.19 15.10 -31.06
C PHE A 405 8.92 13.89 -31.63
N LYS A 406 9.79 14.13 -32.64
CA LYS A 406 10.47 13.07 -33.38
C LYS A 406 11.97 13.18 -33.24
N SER A 407 12.64 12.04 -33.35
CA SER A 407 14.10 11.99 -33.36
C SER A 407 14.59 10.90 -34.31
N VAL A 408 15.75 11.15 -34.90
CA VAL A 408 16.46 10.17 -35.73
C VAL A 408 17.96 10.35 -35.51
N GLN A 409 18.68 9.25 -35.49
CA GLN A 409 20.15 9.28 -35.40
C GLN A 409 20.80 9.22 -36.77
N TRP A 410 21.93 9.91 -36.88
CA TRP A 410 22.83 9.78 -38.01
C TRP A 410 24.22 9.39 -37.50
N ASP A 411 24.79 8.36 -38.09
CA ASP A 411 26.07 7.73 -37.75
C ASP A 411 27.22 8.16 -38.63
N ALA A 412 27.08 9.28 -39.34
CA ALA A 412 28.07 9.81 -40.27
C ALA A 412 28.36 8.89 -41.48
N THR A 413 27.35 8.17 -41.97
CA THR A 413 27.44 7.38 -43.20
C THR A 413 26.62 7.97 -44.33
N ASP A 414 27.00 7.67 -45.58
CA ASP A 414 26.22 7.98 -46.77
C ASP A 414 25.11 6.95 -47.01
N SER A 415 24.36 7.10 -48.12
CA SER A 415 23.27 6.19 -48.50
C SER A 415 23.73 4.74 -48.79
N MET A 416 25.02 4.48 -48.95
CA MET A 416 25.60 3.16 -49.13
C MET A 416 26.21 2.61 -47.84
N GLY A 417 26.09 3.32 -46.72
CA GLY A 417 26.67 2.94 -45.42
C GLY A 417 28.16 3.22 -45.32
N ILE A 418 28.74 4.01 -46.23
CA ILE A 418 30.16 4.35 -46.21
C ILE A 418 30.39 5.59 -45.34
N PRO A 419 31.36 5.56 -44.39
CA PRO A 419 31.63 6.71 -43.54
C PRO A 419 32.06 7.94 -44.36
N VAL A 420 31.51 9.09 -44.02
CA VAL A 420 31.85 10.36 -44.66
C VAL A 420 33.01 11.05 -43.94
N SER A 421 33.65 12.00 -44.61
CA SER A 421 34.78 12.73 -44.07
C SER A 421 34.38 13.71 -42.97
N ALA A 422 35.28 13.96 -42.00
CA ALA A 422 35.09 15.05 -41.07
C ALA A 422 34.88 16.39 -41.79
N GLY A 423 33.96 17.20 -41.25
CA GLY A 423 33.61 18.46 -41.89
C GLY A 423 32.28 19.01 -41.43
N VAL A 424 31.83 20.03 -42.17
CA VAL A 424 30.51 20.67 -41.95
C VAL A 424 29.48 20.05 -42.90
N TYR A 425 28.36 19.67 -42.33
CA TYR A 425 27.18 19.13 -43.02
C TYR A 425 25.98 19.99 -42.76
N LEU A 426 25.03 19.94 -43.66
CA LEU A 426 23.72 20.56 -43.52
C LEU A 426 22.67 19.45 -43.42
N TYR A 427 21.70 19.62 -42.57
CA TYR A 427 20.51 18.79 -42.54
C TYR A 427 19.28 19.63 -42.78
N LYS A 428 18.41 19.13 -43.63
CA LYS A 428 17.20 19.82 -44.10
C LYS A 428 15.98 18.95 -43.89
N ILE A 429 14.99 19.51 -43.18
CA ILE A 429 13.68 18.92 -43.07
C ILE A 429 12.73 19.62 -44.04
N GLN A 430 11.82 18.84 -44.58
CA GLN A 430 10.61 19.34 -45.24
C GLN A 430 9.43 18.53 -44.70
N ALA A 431 8.43 19.22 -44.13
CA ALA A 431 7.20 18.65 -43.64
C ALA A 431 6.03 19.50 -44.12
N GLY A 432 5.30 19.00 -45.12
CA GLY A 432 4.32 19.81 -45.88
C GLY A 432 4.99 21.04 -46.51
N GLU A 433 4.50 22.24 -46.15
CA GLU A 433 5.06 23.52 -46.61
C GLU A 433 6.24 24.00 -45.73
N PHE A 434 6.41 23.42 -44.54
CA PHE A 434 7.52 23.78 -43.67
C PHE A 434 8.85 23.25 -44.19
N VAL A 435 9.83 24.15 -44.31
CA VAL A 435 11.19 23.81 -44.70
C VAL A 435 12.18 24.53 -43.80
N GLN A 436 13.08 23.77 -43.17
CA GLN A 436 14.14 24.35 -42.37
C GLN A 436 15.46 23.60 -42.57
N THR A 437 16.58 24.34 -42.53
CA THR A 437 17.91 23.79 -42.68
C THR A 437 18.79 24.25 -41.51
N LYS A 438 19.59 23.34 -40.96
CA LYS A 438 20.59 23.63 -39.93
C LYS A 438 21.93 23.01 -40.31
N LYS A 439 23.01 23.49 -39.64
CA LYS A 439 24.37 22.98 -39.84
C LYS A 439 24.82 22.13 -38.66
N MET A 440 25.66 21.16 -38.93
CA MET A 440 26.33 20.32 -37.91
C MET A 440 27.80 20.10 -38.27
N VAL A 441 28.60 19.72 -37.29
CA VAL A 441 30.04 19.55 -37.44
C VAL A 441 30.45 18.15 -37.01
N LEU A 442 30.91 17.35 -37.97
CA LEU A 442 31.48 16.03 -37.71
C LEU A 442 32.98 16.17 -37.42
N LEU A 443 33.38 15.68 -36.23
CA LEU A 443 34.78 15.52 -35.87
C LEU A 443 35.33 14.18 -36.42
N LYS A 444 36.63 14.05 -36.36
CA LYS A 444 37.27 12.80 -36.80
C LYS A 444 37.53 11.87 -35.65
#